data_e0ec6d5846678d1681f41dbd276f2f22
#
_entry.id   e0ec6d5846678d1681f41dbd276f2f22
#
_cell.length_a   1.000
_cell.length_b   1.000
_cell.length_c   1.000
_cell.angle_alpha   90.00
_cell.angle_beta   90.00
_cell.angle_gamma   90.00
#
_symmetry.space_group_name_H-M   'P 1'
#
loop_
_entity.id
_entity.type
_entity.pdbx_description
1 polymer ?
#
loop_
_entity_poly.entity_id
_entity_poly.type
_entity_poly.pdbx_seq_one_letter_code
_entity_poly.pdbx_strand_id
1 'polypeptide(L)'
;MFNESPQMALIYLISTFLACCIAISFHEWAHAFVAYKLGDPTAKNMGRMSLDPMKHMDPIGMILFVILGIGWAKPVIVNSRNLKNFRRDDVLISLAGPVTNLILSFIFYGLYVLAANIFISSGSLTSSSILPYAIVQLFYIVFQLNIVLAVFNVLPIPPLDGFHVVSSLFIRCLLYRSDAAD
;
A
#
# COMPACT_ATOMS: atom_id res chain seq x y z
N MET A 1 7.73 -13.58 20.45
CA MET A 1 6.29 -13.45 20.17
C MET A 1 5.39 -14.29 21.10
N PHE A 2 5.84 -15.39 21.65
CA PHE A 2 4.98 -16.33 22.41
C PHE A 2 4.91 -16.11 23.92
N ASN A 3 5.45 -15.00 24.46
CA ASN A 3 5.37 -14.66 25.89
C ASN A 3 4.50 -13.44 26.21
N GLU A 4 3.78 -12.93 25.22
CA GLU A 4 2.87 -11.80 25.44
C GLU A 4 1.51 -12.31 25.90
N SER A 5 0.82 -11.49 26.69
CA SER A 5 -0.53 -11.85 27.14
C SER A 5 -1.46 -12.03 25.92
N PRO A 6 -2.47 -12.92 25.98
CA PRO A 6 -3.42 -13.10 24.88
C PRO A 6 -4.09 -11.80 24.42
N GLN A 7 -4.23 -10.83 25.31
CA GLN A 7 -4.77 -9.51 25.03
C GLN A 7 -3.85 -8.70 24.09
N MET A 8 -2.52 -8.72 24.32
CA MET A 8 -1.56 -8.03 23.47
C MET A 8 -1.45 -8.65 22.08
N ALA A 9 -1.54 -9.99 22.00
CA ALA A 9 -1.60 -10.69 20.72
C ALA A 9 -2.86 -10.30 19.91
N LEU A 10 -4.00 -10.17 20.56
CA LEU A 10 -5.24 -9.73 19.92
C LEU A 10 -5.14 -8.27 19.44
N ILE A 11 -4.58 -7.38 20.22
CA ILE A 11 -4.35 -5.98 19.82
C ILE A 11 -3.44 -5.92 18.60
N TYR A 12 -2.36 -6.69 18.58
CA TYR A 12 -1.45 -6.77 17.45
C TYR A 12 -2.16 -7.24 16.18
N LEU A 13 -2.97 -8.30 16.30
CA LEU A 13 -3.72 -8.85 15.17
C LEU A 13 -4.71 -7.85 14.58
N ILE A 14 -5.51 -7.20 15.45
CA ILE A 14 -6.48 -6.17 15.02
C ILE A 14 -5.76 -4.97 14.41
N SER A 15 -4.67 -4.51 15.02
CA SER A 15 -3.90 -3.38 14.50
C SER A 15 -3.27 -3.70 13.14
N THR A 16 -2.78 -4.92 12.94
CA THR A 16 -2.23 -5.38 11.66
C THR A 16 -3.31 -5.42 10.59
N PHE A 17 -4.49 -5.95 10.90
CA PHE A 17 -5.61 -5.97 9.98
C PHE A 17 -6.03 -4.56 9.55
N LEU A 18 -6.20 -3.64 10.51
CA LEU A 18 -6.55 -2.24 10.22
C LEU A 18 -5.45 -1.53 9.42
N ALA A 19 -4.19 -1.79 9.74
CA ALA A 19 -3.06 -1.24 9.01
C ALA A 19 -3.03 -1.71 7.54
N CYS A 20 -3.32 -2.98 7.28
CA CYS A 20 -3.48 -3.52 5.93
C CYS A 20 -4.61 -2.83 5.18
N CYS A 21 -5.78 -2.67 5.84
CA CYS A 21 -6.92 -1.98 5.26
C CYS A 21 -6.55 -0.57 4.81
N ILE A 22 -5.86 0.19 5.65
CA ILE A 22 -5.41 1.56 5.35
C ILE A 22 -4.39 1.53 4.21
N ALA A 23 -3.30 0.78 4.36
CA ALA A 23 -2.17 0.82 3.45
C ALA A 23 -2.54 0.40 2.03
N ILE A 24 -3.28 -0.71 1.88
CA ILE A 24 -3.70 -1.24 0.59
C ILE A 24 -4.76 -0.34 -0.06
N SER A 25 -5.74 0.14 0.71
CA SER A 25 -6.80 0.98 0.14
C SER A 25 -6.28 2.29 -0.43
N PHE A 26 -5.37 2.94 0.26
CA PHE A 26 -4.75 4.17 -0.23
C PHE A 26 -3.82 3.92 -1.41
N HIS A 27 -3.08 2.82 -1.42
CA HIS A 27 -2.22 2.40 -2.52
C HIS A 27 -3.02 2.20 -3.80
N GLU A 28 -4.03 1.35 -3.79
CA GLU A 28 -4.87 1.05 -4.94
C GLU A 28 -5.71 2.26 -5.38
N TRP A 29 -6.22 3.04 -4.41
CA TRP A 29 -6.89 4.29 -4.72
C TRP A 29 -5.98 5.26 -5.48
N ALA A 30 -4.71 5.36 -5.11
CA ALA A 30 -3.76 6.25 -5.77
C ALA A 30 -3.53 5.86 -7.24
N HIS A 31 -3.37 4.56 -7.53
CA HIS A 31 -3.31 4.07 -8.92
C HIS A 31 -4.57 4.45 -9.71
N ALA A 32 -5.76 4.17 -9.16
CA ALA A 32 -7.03 4.50 -9.79
C ALA A 32 -7.21 6.01 -10.02
N PHE A 33 -6.81 6.82 -9.03
CA PHE A 33 -6.92 8.28 -9.09
C PHE A 33 -6.00 8.88 -10.16
N VAL A 34 -4.74 8.45 -10.21
CA VAL A 34 -3.77 8.94 -11.20
C VAL A 34 -4.17 8.47 -12.60
N ALA A 35 -4.59 7.21 -12.79
CA ALA A 35 -5.11 6.71 -14.05
C ALA A 35 -6.30 7.55 -14.55
N TYR A 36 -7.26 7.85 -13.67
CA TYR A 36 -8.39 8.72 -13.99
C TYR A 36 -7.95 10.13 -14.41
N LYS A 37 -7.00 10.74 -13.71
CA LYS A 37 -6.47 12.07 -14.06
C LYS A 37 -5.72 12.09 -15.38
N LEU A 38 -5.12 10.97 -15.79
CA LEU A 38 -4.42 10.81 -17.06
C LEU A 38 -5.34 10.41 -18.23
N GLY A 39 -6.63 10.22 -17.98
CA GLY A 39 -7.65 10.00 -18.99
C GLY A 39 -8.24 8.60 -19.02
N ASP A 40 -7.84 7.70 -18.12
CA ASP A 40 -8.44 6.37 -18.00
C ASP A 40 -9.52 6.30 -16.92
N PRO A 41 -10.82 6.30 -17.28
CA PRO A 41 -11.90 6.19 -16.30
C PRO A 41 -12.22 4.75 -15.90
N THR A 42 -11.46 3.74 -16.36
CA THR A 42 -11.79 2.32 -16.21
C THR A 42 -11.97 1.95 -14.74
N ALA A 43 -10.96 2.21 -13.90
CA ALA A 43 -11.01 1.91 -12.48
C ALA A 43 -12.14 2.66 -11.76
N LYS A 44 -12.40 3.92 -12.12
CA LYS A 44 -13.50 4.72 -11.58
C LYS A 44 -14.85 4.11 -11.94
N ASN A 45 -15.07 3.73 -13.20
CA ASN A 45 -16.32 3.15 -13.67
C ASN A 45 -16.58 1.77 -13.03
N MET A 46 -15.54 1.05 -12.66
CA MET A 46 -15.63 -0.21 -11.91
C MET A 46 -15.82 0.00 -10.40
N GLY A 47 -15.94 1.25 -9.92
CA GLY A 47 -16.06 1.58 -8.51
C GLY A 47 -14.79 1.32 -7.69
N ARG A 48 -13.63 1.17 -8.36
CA ARG A 48 -12.34 0.90 -7.71
C ARG A 48 -11.62 2.18 -7.25
N MET A 49 -12.01 3.35 -7.69
CA MET A 49 -11.50 4.63 -7.19
C MET A 49 -12.20 4.98 -5.87
N SER A 50 -11.91 4.21 -4.82
CA SER A 50 -12.55 4.27 -3.51
C SER A 50 -11.53 3.94 -2.42
N LEU A 51 -11.71 4.48 -1.23
CA LEU A 51 -10.94 4.10 -0.03
C LEU A 51 -11.59 2.96 0.76
N ASP A 52 -12.68 2.39 0.26
CA ASP A 52 -13.34 1.23 0.84
C ASP A 52 -12.45 -0.02 0.72
N PRO A 53 -11.93 -0.58 1.82
CA PRO A 53 -11.04 -1.73 1.79
C PRO A 53 -11.65 -2.94 1.08
N MET A 54 -12.95 -3.15 1.21
CA MET A 54 -13.65 -4.31 0.63
C MET A 54 -13.57 -4.36 -0.90
N LYS A 55 -13.31 -3.22 -1.54
CA LYS A 55 -13.14 -3.13 -2.99
C LYS A 55 -11.75 -3.53 -3.46
N HIS A 56 -10.75 -3.48 -2.58
CA HIS A 56 -9.35 -3.72 -2.92
C HIS A 56 -8.83 -5.04 -2.36
N MET A 57 -9.46 -5.56 -1.32
CA MET A 57 -9.00 -6.76 -0.64
C MET A 57 -9.56 -8.03 -1.27
N ASP A 58 -8.71 -9.02 -1.37
CA ASP A 58 -9.12 -10.42 -1.54
C ASP A 58 -9.26 -11.05 -0.16
N PRO A 59 -10.43 -11.65 0.19
CA PRO A 59 -10.63 -12.22 1.51
C PRO A 59 -9.61 -13.30 1.88
N ILE A 60 -9.21 -14.14 0.93
CA ILE A 60 -8.23 -15.20 1.16
C ILE A 60 -6.84 -14.59 1.32
N GLY A 61 -6.46 -13.65 0.43
CA GLY A 61 -5.19 -12.94 0.51
C GLY A 61 -5.03 -12.20 1.84
N MET A 62 -6.10 -11.60 2.36
CA MET A 62 -6.10 -10.92 3.66
C MET A 62 -5.90 -11.88 4.84
N ILE A 63 -6.61 -13.00 4.85
CA ILE A 63 -6.46 -14.02 5.90
C ILE A 63 -5.02 -14.54 5.93
N LEU A 64 -4.47 -14.88 4.76
CA LEU A 64 -3.09 -15.34 4.64
C LEU A 64 -2.08 -14.28 5.05
N PHE A 65 -2.33 -13.02 4.71
CA PHE A 65 -1.46 -11.93 5.14
C PHE A 65 -1.41 -11.79 6.67
N VAL A 66 -2.55 -11.86 7.33
CA VAL A 66 -2.63 -11.73 8.80
C VAL A 66 -1.97 -12.92 9.50
N ILE A 67 -2.11 -14.14 8.96
CA ILE A 67 -1.60 -15.38 9.59
C ILE A 67 -0.13 -15.63 9.23
N LEU A 68 0.22 -15.46 7.96
CA LEU A 68 1.53 -15.88 7.42
C LEU A 68 2.42 -14.69 7.02
N GLY A 69 1.90 -13.46 7.03
CA GLY A 69 2.62 -12.28 6.52
C GLY A 69 2.72 -12.21 5.00
N ILE A 70 2.05 -13.12 4.28
CA ILE A 70 2.03 -13.19 2.81
C ILE A 70 0.58 -13.13 2.35
N GLY A 71 0.27 -12.14 1.51
CA GLY A 71 -1.09 -11.97 0.97
C GLY A 71 -1.07 -11.19 -0.33
N TRP A 72 -2.24 -11.03 -0.93
CA TRP A 72 -2.43 -10.27 -2.15
C TRP A 72 -3.71 -9.44 -2.09
N ALA A 73 -3.70 -8.36 -2.83
CA ALA A 73 -4.86 -7.50 -3.07
C ALA A 73 -5.44 -7.76 -4.46
N LYS A 74 -6.64 -7.24 -4.70
CA LYS A 74 -7.22 -7.17 -6.04
C LYS A 74 -6.69 -5.91 -6.73
N PRO A 75 -5.82 -6.04 -7.76
CA PRO A 75 -5.20 -4.87 -8.38
C PRO A 75 -6.22 -4.00 -9.10
N VAL A 76 -5.90 -2.72 -9.22
CA VAL A 76 -6.65 -1.78 -10.05
C VAL A 76 -6.39 -2.08 -11.53
N ILE A 77 -7.45 -2.13 -12.32
CA ILE A 77 -7.36 -2.35 -13.77
C ILE A 77 -7.17 -1.02 -14.48
N VAL A 78 -6.10 -0.92 -15.25
CA VAL A 78 -5.78 0.24 -16.11
C VAL A 78 -5.88 -0.16 -17.57
N ASN A 79 -6.62 0.63 -18.36
CA ASN A 79 -6.73 0.43 -19.81
C ASN A 79 -5.76 1.36 -20.54
N SER A 80 -4.67 0.81 -21.02
CA SER A 80 -3.62 1.54 -21.74
C SER A 80 -4.09 2.30 -22.97
N ARG A 81 -5.20 1.88 -23.59
CA ARG A 81 -5.78 2.54 -24.78
C ARG A 81 -6.36 3.92 -24.47
N ASN A 82 -6.69 4.19 -23.21
CA ASN A 82 -7.24 5.47 -22.76
C ASN A 82 -6.15 6.49 -22.43
N LEU A 83 -4.89 6.05 -22.31
CA LEU A 83 -3.76 6.90 -21.94
C LEU A 83 -3.21 7.64 -23.16
N LYS A 84 -2.92 8.94 -23.02
CA LYS A 84 -2.40 9.77 -24.11
C LYS A 84 -0.94 9.45 -24.45
N ASN A 85 -0.14 9.18 -23.42
CA ASN A 85 1.26 8.81 -23.54
C ASN A 85 1.51 7.60 -22.65
N PHE A 86 1.27 6.40 -23.21
CA PHE A 86 1.31 5.16 -22.47
C PHE A 86 2.53 5.04 -21.55
N ARG A 87 3.74 5.28 -22.04
CA ARG A 87 4.96 5.09 -21.24
C ARG A 87 5.04 6.00 -20.04
N ARG A 88 4.88 7.31 -20.28
CA ARG A 88 4.91 8.30 -19.19
C ARG A 88 3.79 8.04 -18.20
N ASP A 89 2.60 7.80 -18.72
CA ASP A 89 1.40 7.69 -17.94
C ASP A 89 1.39 6.38 -17.12
N ASP A 90 1.89 5.27 -17.69
CA ASP A 90 2.07 4.01 -16.98
C ASP A 90 3.08 4.12 -15.82
N VAL A 91 4.21 4.80 -16.05
CA VAL A 91 5.20 5.10 -14.98
C VAL A 91 4.57 5.93 -13.86
N LEU A 92 3.79 6.97 -14.20
CA LEU A 92 3.15 7.81 -13.19
C LEU A 92 2.09 7.05 -12.40
N ILE A 93 1.31 6.20 -13.07
CA ILE A 93 0.32 5.35 -12.42
C ILE A 93 1.02 4.37 -11.49
N SER A 94 2.05 3.67 -11.97
CA SER A 94 2.77 2.66 -11.19
C SER A 94 3.48 3.25 -9.97
N LEU A 95 4.00 4.47 -10.05
CA LEU A 95 4.62 5.14 -8.91
C LEU A 95 3.61 5.70 -7.91
N ALA A 96 2.34 5.90 -8.30
CA ALA A 96 1.35 6.52 -7.44
C ALA A 96 1.10 5.76 -6.14
N GLY A 97 1.02 4.43 -6.19
CA GLY A 97 0.86 3.56 -5.02
C GLY A 97 2.03 3.68 -4.04
N PRO A 98 3.26 3.35 -4.46
CA PRO A 98 4.45 3.47 -3.62
C PRO A 98 4.67 4.86 -3.02
N VAL A 99 4.47 5.93 -3.80
CA VAL A 99 4.59 7.31 -3.32
C VAL A 99 3.53 7.61 -2.25
N THR A 100 2.30 7.17 -2.44
CA THR A 100 1.24 7.35 -1.45
C THR A 100 1.55 6.60 -0.15
N ASN A 101 2.04 5.37 -0.23
CA ASN A 101 2.50 4.64 0.95
C ASN A 101 3.65 5.36 1.67
N LEU A 102 4.59 5.92 0.93
CA LEU A 102 5.69 6.69 1.53
C LEU A 102 5.16 7.93 2.28
N ILE A 103 4.22 8.67 1.69
CA ILE A 103 3.57 9.83 2.34
C ILE A 103 2.84 9.38 3.62
N LEU A 104 2.05 8.31 3.54
CA LEU A 104 1.34 7.76 4.70
C LEU A 104 2.31 7.32 5.80
N SER A 105 3.44 6.72 5.45
CA SER A 105 4.44 6.32 6.44
C SER A 105 4.95 7.53 7.25
N PHE A 106 5.25 8.65 6.61
CA PHE A 106 5.65 9.88 7.31
C PHE A 106 4.55 10.43 8.22
N ILE A 107 3.30 10.45 7.74
CA ILE A 107 2.16 10.93 8.53
C ILE A 107 1.99 10.05 9.77
N PHE A 108 1.95 8.72 9.60
CA PHE A 108 1.72 7.79 10.71
C PHE A 108 2.92 7.68 11.66
N TYR A 109 4.14 7.90 11.18
CA TYR A 109 5.30 8.06 12.07
C TYR A 109 5.15 9.29 12.98
N GLY A 110 4.73 10.43 12.43
CA GLY A 110 4.45 11.63 13.21
C GLY A 110 3.35 11.40 14.26
N LEU A 111 2.26 10.72 13.86
CA LEU A 111 1.16 10.36 14.78
C LEU A 111 1.62 9.39 15.87
N TYR A 112 2.45 8.41 15.52
CA TYR A 112 3.05 7.48 16.47
C TYR A 112 3.90 8.21 17.53
N VAL A 113 4.82 9.08 17.09
CA VAL A 113 5.69 9.85 18.01
C VAL A 113 4.86 10.77 18.90
N LEU A 114 3.86 11.45 18.34
CA LEU A 114 2.97 12.33 19.09
C LEU A 114 2.18 11.56 20.15
N ALA A 115 1.53 10.47 19.76
CA ALA A 115 0.73 9.65 20.67
C ALA A 115 1.60 9.03 21.79
N ALA A 116 2.78 8.50 21.43
CA ALA A 116 3.71 7.94 22.40
C ALA A 116 4.14 9.00 23.43
N ASN A 117 4.53 10.19 23.00
CA ASN A 117 4.92 11.27 23.91
C ASN A 117 3.77 11.72 24.84
N ILE A 118 2.55 11.86 24.31
CA ILE A 118 1.37 12.23 25.11
C ILE A 118 1.10 11.18 26.19
N PHE A 119 1.08 9.89 25.82
CA PHE A 119 0.74 8.83 26.75
C PHE A 119 1.87 8.53 27.76
N ILE A 120 3.13 8.72 27.39
CA ILE A 120 4.27 8.61 28.31
C ILE A 120 4.22 9.77 29.31
N SER A 121 4.08 11.02 28.85
CA SER A 121 4.09 12.20 29.73
C SER A 121 2.90 12.26 30.68
N SER A 122 1.74 11.71 30.27
CA SER A 122 0.56 11.59 31.14
C SER A 122 0.60 10.38 32.08
N GLY A 123 1.64 9.54 32.00
CA GLY A 123 1.72 8.28 32.75
C GLY A 123 0.68 7.24 32.34
N SER A 124 -0.03 7.47 31.22
CA SER A 124 -1.11 6.59 30.76
C SER A 124 -0.59 5.37 29.98
N LEU A 125 0.65 5.36 29.53
CA LEU A 125 1.25 4.22 28.83
C LEU A 125 1.87 3.25 29.82
N THR A 126 1.02 2.43 30.42
CA THR A 126 1.42 1.37 31.35
C THR A 126 1.13 0.00 30.74
N SER A 127 1.72 -1.06 31.28
CA SER A 127 1.46 -2.44 30.83
C SER A 127 -0.01 -2.90 30.98
N SER A 128 -0.80 -2.17 31.77
CA SER A 128 -2.25 -2.43 31.97
C SER A 128 -3.16 -1.54 31.13
N SER A 129 -2.60 -0.54 30.42
CA SER A 129 -3.39 0.45 29.68
C SER A 129 -3.66 -0.01 28.25
N ILE A 130 -4.75 -0.72 28.05
CA ILE A 130 -5.11 -1.32 26.73
C ILE A 130 -5.24 -0.26 25.63
N LEU A 131 -6.02 0.80 25.84
CA LEU A 131 -6.34 1.77 24.80
C LEU A 131 -5.13 2.62 24.36
N PRO A 132 -4.34 3.24 25.25
CA PRO A 132 -3.10 3.93 24.87
C PRO A 132 -2.13 3.03 24.11
N TYR A 133 -1.93 1.81 24.56
CA TYR A 133 -1.08 0.83 23.90
C TYR A 133 -1.60 0.50 22.50
N ALA A 134 -2.90 0.22 22.33
CA ALA A 134 -3.51 -0.11 21.04
C ALA A 134 -3.36 1.03 20.01
N ILE A 135 -3.53 2.29 20.42
CA ILE A 135 -3.37 3.46 19.55
C ILE A 135 -1.92 3.60 19.08
N VAL A 136 -0.96 3.54 20.00
CA VAL A 136 0.47 3.63 19.68
C VAL A 136 0.89 2.48 18.77
N GLN A 137 0.46 1.27 19.10
CA GLN A 137 0.73 0.06 18.30
C GLN A 137 0.14 0.15 16.88
N LEU A 138 -1.10 0.61 16.75
CA LEU A 138 -1.73 0.80 15.44
C LEU A 138 -0.95 1.76 14.56
N PHE A 139 -0.61 2.96 15.08
CA PHE A 139 0.13 3.96 14.31
C PHE A 139 1.52 3.45 13.90
N TYR A 140 2.18 2.73 14.80
CA TYR A 140 3.47 2.12 14.51
C TYR A 140 3.38 1.05 13.41
N ILE A 141 2.39 0.17 13.45
CA ILE A 141 2.21 -0.87 12.42
C ILE A 141 1.82 -0.25 11.07
N VAL A 142 0.94 0.76 11.07
CA VAL A 142 0.60 1.47 9.81
C VAL A 142 1.85 2.11 9.20
N PHE A 143 2.67 2.78 10.02
CA PHE A 143 3.94 3.35 9.57
C PHE A 143 4.85 2.28 8.95
N GLN A 144 5.13 1.19 9.68
CA GLN A 144 6.01 0.13 9.21
C GLN A 144 5.51 -0.53 7.92
N LEU A 145 4.22 -0.87 7.88
CA LEU A 145 3.64 -1.55 6.74
C LEU A 145 3.68 -0.69 5.47
N ASN A 146 3.43 0.61 5.61
CA ASN A 146 3.50 1.53 4.47
C ASN A 146 4.93 1.68 3.95
N ILE A 147 5.96 1.70 4.80
CA ILE A 147 7.36 1.67 4.34
C ILE A 147 7.66 0.37 3.59
N VAL A 148 7.30 -0.76 4.17
CA VAL A 148 7.54 -2.08 3.55
C VAL A 148 6.87 -2.15 2.18
N LEU A 149 5.59 -1.74 2.08
CA LEU A 149 4.88 -1.73 0.80
C LEU A 149 5.48 -0.77 -0.21
N ALA A 150 5.90 0.44 0.20
CA ALA A 150 6.54 1.39 -0.69
C ALA A 150 7.84 0.84 -1.27
N VAL A 151 8.73 0.29 -0.42
CA VAL A 151 10.01 -0.27 -0.84
C VAL A 151 9.82 -1.52 -1.68
N PHE A 152 8.93 -2.42 -1.25
CA PHE A 152 8.69 -3.69 -1.94
C PHE A 152 8.12 -3.45 -3.34
N ASN A 153 7.14 -2.55 -3.50
CA ASN A 153 6.51 -2.28 -4.79
C ASN A 153 7.41 -1.52 -5.77
N VAL A 154 8.50 -0.91 -5.35
CA VAL A 154 9.49 -0.29 -6.26
C VAL A 154 10.44 -1.33 -6.88
N LEU A 155 10.50 -2.57 -6.36
CA LEU A 155 11.36 -3.61 -6.91
C LEU A 155 10.94 -3.97 -8.35
N PRO A 156 11.88 -4.13 -9.30
CA PRO A 156 11.60 -4.43 -10.69
C PRO A 156 11.28 -5.92 -10.93
N ILE A 157 10.37 -6.46 -10.16
CA ILE A 157 10.01 -7.89 -10.16
C ILE A 157 8.50 -8.02 -10.41
N PRO A 158 8.04 -8.81 -11.42
CA PRO A 158 6.62 -9.06 -11.59
C PRO A 158 6.02 -9.76 -10.35
N PRO A 159 4.82 -9.42 -9.93
CA PRO A 159 3.85 -8.47 -10.50
C PRO A 159 3.86 -7.07 -9.85
N LEU A 160 4.99 -6.61 -9.31
CA LEU A 160 5.11 -5.36 -8.56
C LEU A 160 5.10 -4.12 -9.47
N ASP A 161 4.75 -2.96 -8.92
CA ASP A 161 4.68 -1.68 -9.67
C ASP A 161 6.00 -1.29 -10.32
N GLY A 162 7.13 -1.53 -9.64
CA GLY A 162 8.47 -1.27 -10.13
C GLY A 162 8.79 -2.01 -11.42
N PHE A 163 8.20 -3.19 -11.65
CA PHE A 163 8.33 -3.89 -12.93
C PHE A 163 7.67 -3.09 -14.07
N HIS A 164 6.49 -2.51 -13.86
CA HIS A 164 5.82 -1.66 -14.84
C HIS A 164 6.65 -0.40 -15.14
N VAL A 165 7.22 0.23 -14.11
CA VAL A 165 8.12 1.39 -14.27
C VAL A 165 9.30 1.04 -15.18
N VAL A 166 10.02 -0.04 -14.86
CA VAL A 166 11.21 -0.45 -15.62
C VAL A 166 10.82 -0.90 -17.02
N SER A 167 9.77 -1.71 -17.18
CA SER A 167 9.32 -2.17 -18.49
C SER A 167 8.91 -1.01 -19.39
N SER A 168 8.17 -0.03 -18.89
CA SER A 168 7.75 1.15 -19.66
C SER A 168 8.89 2.06 -20.05
N LEU A 169 9.96 2.12 -19.26
CA LEU A 169 11.18 2.88 -19.60
C LEU A 169 12.07 2.16 -20.62
N PHE A 170 12.21 0.84 -20.52
CA PHE A 170 13.23 0.06 -21.27
C PHE A 170 12.67 -0.73 -22.48
N ILE A 171 11.34 -0.87 -22.66
CA ILE A 171 10.74 -1.60 -23.79
C ILE A 171 11.20 -1.04 -25.18
N ARG A 172 11.65 0.20 -25.24
CA ARG A 172 12.23 0.75 -26.49
C ARG A 172 13.49 0.03 -26.96
N CYS A 173 14.21 -0.61 -26.04
CA CYS A 173 15.47 -1.30 -26.38
C CYS A 173 15.23 -2.64 -27.10
N LEU A 174 14.08 -3.29 -26.85
CA LEU A 174 13.78 -4.60 -27.42
C LEU A 174 13.03 -4.50 -28.76
N LEU A 175 12.05 -3.59 -28.89
CA LEU A 175 11.28 -3.43 -30.15
C LEU A 175 12.09 -2.77 -31.25
N TYR A 176 12.93 -1.78 -30.94
CA TYR A 176 13.80 -1.13 -31.96
C TYR A 176 14.86 -2.09 -32.53
N ARG A 177 15.17 -3.17 -31.83
CA ARG A 177 16.12 -4.20 -32.30
C ARG A 177 15.47 -5.20 -33.27
N SER A 178 14.15 -5.34 -33.21
CA SER A 178 13.39 -6.20 -34.12
C SER A 178 13.17 -5.53 -35.49
N ASP A 179 12.92 -4.20 -35.50
CA ASP A 179 12.65 -3.47 -36.74
C ASP A 179 13.93 -3.05 -37.51
N ALA A 180 15.11 -3.27 -36.94
CA ALA A 180 16.39 -3.01 -37.59
C ALA A 180 17.03 -4.27 -38.20
N ALA A 181 16.34 -5.40 -38.15
CA ALA A 181 16.82 -6.70 -38.63
C ALA A 181 16.09 -7.19 -39.91
N ASP A 182 15.15 -6.38 -40.46
CA ASP A 182 14.55 -6.52 -41.77
C ASP A 182 15.05 -5.39 -42.69
#